data_7ad2588c11ce15b8bad9dfb89eeb2d36
#
_entry.id   7ad2588c11ce15b8bad9dfb89eeb2d36
#
_cell.length_a   1.000
_cell.length_b   1.000
_cell.length_c   1.000
_cell.angle_alpha   90.00
_cell.angle_beta   90.00
_cell.angle_gamma   90.00
#
_symmetry.space_group_name_H-M   'P 1'
#
loop_
_entity.id
_entity.type
_entity.pdbx_description
1 polymer ?
#
loop_
_entity_poly.entity_id
_entity_poly.type
_entity_poly.pdbx_seq_one_letter_code
_entity_poly.pdbx_strand_id
1 'polypeptide(L)'
;MLFDALDKTKQGLCTCVFDTTDRVQHMFWRYLEEDHPAARDVPHSQHPQVIQDLYERMDRLIGRVMDKIDDDTLLMVISDHGFKSFARCMNVNAWLHQNGYLALKDGKTESGDWFEDVDWSRTRAYTMGLNGLYLNIKGREKQGIVDPAEAGGLKDELRQKLDGLVDPASGTVGVTGVFVTDEFYRGPYTDNAPDLLVGYGAGYRASWDSVMGKVTSQIFEDNTKAWSGDHCIDPRLVPGVLFSSHKFIEEKPAIVDVAPTILKLFGLALPAHFDGKPWTLATKPH
;
A
#
# COMPACT_ATOMS: atom_id res chain seq x y z
N MET A 1 10.71 -4.84 26.50
CA MET A 1 11.73 -5.09 25.44
C MET A 1 12.41 -3.79 25.03
N LEU A 2 11.72 -2.77 24.47
CA LEU A 2 12.37 -1.51 24.01
C LEU A 2 13.28 -0.87 25.09
N PHE A 3 12.74 -0.60 26.27
CA PHE A 3 13.50 0.05 27.34
C PHE A 3 14.67 -0.80 27.86
N ASP A 4 14.51 -2.12 27.91
CA ASP A 4 15.62 -3.02 28.24
C ASP A 4 16.74 -3.00 27.18
N ALA A 5 16.38 -2.89 25.89
CA ALA A 5 17.34 -2.70 24.82
C ALA A 5 18.05 -1.36 24.92
N LEU A 6 17.32 -0.26 25.17
CA LEU A 6 17.91 1.07 25.37
C LEU A 6 18.87 1.11 26.57
N ASP A 7 18.51 0.49 27.70
CA ASP A 7 19.36 0.45 28.88
C ASP A 7 20.68 -0.32 28.65
N LYS A 8 20.67 -1.29 27.74
CA LYS A 8 21.84 -2.12 27.37
C LYS A 8 22.67 -1.54 26.22
N THR A 9 22.10 -0.71 25.37
CA THR A 9 22.77 -0.13 24.20
C THR A 9 23.46 1.17 24.60
N LYS A 10 24.79 1.12 24.78
CA LYS A 10 25.58 2.31 25.11
C LYS A 10 26.09 3.05 23.87
N GLN A 11 26.32 2.33 22.80
CA GLN A 11 26.72 2.86 21.49
C GLN A 11 26.22 1.86 20.42
N GLY A 12 25.54 2.37 19.39
CA GLY A 12 25.03 1.51 18.31
C GLY A 12 23.64 1.94 17.85
N LEU A 13 22.95 1.02 17.21
CA LEU A 13 21.61 1.20 16.67
C LEU A 13 20.60 0.38 17.49
N CYS A 14 19.55 1.05 17.99
CA CYS A 14 18.40 0.39 18.61
C CYS A 14 17.17 0.66 17.74
N THR A 15 16.52 -0.39 17.25
CA THR A 15 15.30 -0.29 16.45
C THR A 15 14.17 -1.05 17.13
N CYS A 16 12.96 -0.51 17.05
CA CYS A 16 11.75 -1.18 17.55
C CYS A 16 10.59 -0.89 16.60
N VAL A 17 9.89 -1.93 16.18
CA VAL A 17 8.70 -1.84 15.33
C VAL A 17 7.45 -1.98 16.19
N PHE A 18 6.48 -1.09 15.98
CA PHE A 18 5.16 -1.11 16.60
C PHE A 18 4.09 -1.27 15.53
N ASP A 19 3.67 -2.51 15.28
CA ASP A 19 2.63 -2.84 14.29
C ASP A 19 1.20 -2.58 14.79
N THR A 20 1.06 -2.22 16.07
CA THR A 20 -0.26 -2.00 16.68
C THR A 20 -1.00 -0.83 16.07
N THR A 21 -0.29 0.23 15.68
CA THR A 21 -0.90 1.41 15.03
C THR A 21 -1.53 1.05 13.70
N ASP A 22 -0.88 0.19 12.92
CA ASP A 22 -1.40 -0.35 11.67
C ASP A 22 -2.66 -1.20 11.94
N ARG A 23 -2.54 -2.24 12.75
CA ARG A 23 -3.63 -3.21 13.01
C ARG A 23 -4.88 -2.57 13.59
N VAL A 24 -4.72 -1.63 14.50
CA VAL A 24 -5.86 -0.94 15.11
C VAL A 24 -6.58 -0.08 14.09
N GLN A 25 -5.86 0.62 13.22
CA GLN A 25 -6.48 1.44 12.18
C GLN A 25 -7.26 0.58 11.18
N HIS A 26 -6.75 -0.58 10.78
CA HIS A 26 -7.50 -1.51 9.94
C HIS A 26 -8.86 -1.88 10.52
N MET A 27 -8.93 -2.18 11.81
CA MET A 27 -10.12 -2.72 12.45
C MET A 27 -11.09 -1.69 13.00
N PHE A 28 -10.59 -0.50 13.37
CA PHE A 28 -11.37 0.49 14.10
C PHE A 28 -11.67 1.76 13.31
N TRP A 29 -11.23 1.88 12.08
CA TRP A 29 -11.47 3.07 11.26
C TRP A 29 -12.96 3.39 11.11
N ARG A 30 -13.83 2.39 10.96
CA ARG A 30 -15.29 2.53 10.87
C ARG A 30 -15.94 3.28 12.03
N TYR A 31 -15.25 3.39 13.16
CA TYR A 31 -15.75 4.15 14.32
C TYR A 31 -15.37 5.63 14.27
N LEU A 32 -14.53 6.05 13.32
CA LEU A 32 -14.22 7.46 13.05
C LEU A 32 -15.21 8.11 12.10
N GLU A 33 -15.92 7.34 11.29
CA GLU A 33 -16.78 7.81 10.20
C GLU A 33 -18.21 7.27 10.38
N GLU A 34 -19.17 8.17 10.65
CA GLU A 34 -20.57 7.80 10.91
C GLU A 34 -21.22 7.07 9.73
N ASP A 35 -20.86 7.47 8.49
CA ASP A 35 -21.41 6.93 7.25
C ASP A 35 -20.67 5.70 6.72
N HIS A 36 -19.68 5.18 7.46
CA HIS A 36 -18.91 4.02 7.00
C HIS A 36 -19.80 2.78 6.86
N PRO A 37 -19.84 2.09 5.70
CA PRO A 37 -20.72 0.94 5.48
C PRO A 37 -20.59 -0.18 6.52
N ALA A 38 -19.36 -0.41 7.02
CA ALA A 38 -19.11 -1.40 8.07
C ALA A 38 -19.58 -0.98 9.47
N ALA A 39 -20.08 0.25 9.64
CA ALA A 39 -20.62 0.75 10.90
C ALA A 39 -22.14 0.71 10.97
N ARG A 40 -22.85 0.37 9.88
CA ARG A 40 -24.33 0.42 9.80
C ARG A 40 -25.04 -0.38 10.91
N ASP A 41 -24.48 -1.53 11.27
CA ASP A 41 -25.07 -2.45 12.27
C ASP A 41 -24.31 -2.42 13.61
N VAL A 42 -23.39 -1.46 13.80
CA VAL A 42 -22.56 -1.37 15.01
C VAL A 42 -22.68 0.03 15.61
N PRO A 43 -22.99 0.18 16.91
CA PRO A 43 -23.06 1.48 17.52
C PRO A 43 -21.74 2.27 17.36
N HIS A 44 -21.78 3.41 16.68
CA HIS A 44 -20.61 4.27 16.48
C HIS A 44 -19.96 4.67 17.82
N SER A 45 -20.78 4.88 18.85
CA SER A 45 -20.34 5.21 20.21
C SER A 45 -19.54 4.11 20.92
N GLN A 46 -19.45 2.89 20.35
CA GLN A 46 -18.83 1.77 21.05
C GLN A 46 -17.31 1.93 21.23
N HIS A 47 -16.60 2.44 20.20
CA HIS A 47 -15.15 2.54 20.21
C HIS A 47 -14.60 3.81 19.52
N PRO A 48 -15.19 5.01 19.75
CA PRO A 48 -14.85 6.20 18.96
C PRO A 48 -13.44 6.73 19.23
N GLN A 49 -12.84 6.40 20.38
CA GLN A 49 -11.55 6.94 20.81
C GLN A 49 -10.37 5.98 20.66
N VAL A 50 -10.59 4.74 20.21
CA VAL A 50 -9.56 3.68 20.22
C VAL A 50 -8.30 4.08 19.46
N ILE A 51 -8.45 4.65 18.28
CA ILE A 51 -7.31 5.08 17.44
C ILE A 51 -6.60 6.26 18.10
N GLN A 52 -7.35 7.26 18.58
CA GLN A 52 -6.79 8.41 19.27
C GLN A 52 -6.05 8.00 20.54
N ASP A 53 -6.66 7.18 21.40
CA ASP A 53 -6.06 6.68 22.64
C ASP A 53 -4.74 5.95 22.39
N LEU A 54 -4.67 5.20 21.26
CA LEU A 54 -3.46 4.52 20.86
C LEU A 54 -2.35 5.49 20.49
N TYR A 55 -2.66 6.52 19.69
CA TYR A 55 -1.67 7.56 19.32
C TYR A 55 -1.18 8.32 20.56
N GLU A 56 -2.05 8.65 21.50
CA GLU A 56 -1.66 9.27 22.76
C GLU A 56 -0.73 8.35 23.60
N ARG A 57 -0.94 7.03 23.56
CA ARG A 57 -0.02 6.07 24.20
C ARG A 57 1.33 6.04 23.51
N MET A 58 1.36 6.12 22.17
CA MET A 58 2.61 6.19 21.40
C MET A 58 3.37 7.49 21.71
N ASP A 59 2.68 8.62 21.79
CA ASP A 59 3.26 9.91 22.19
C ASP A 59 3.92 9.81 23.58
N ARG A 60 3.20 9.31 24.58
CA ARG A 60 3.76 9.06 25.93
C ARG A 60 4.95 8.10 25.91
N LEU A 61 4.95 7.10 25.03
CA LEU A 61 6.07 6.19 24.85
C LEU A 61 7.31 6.92 24.32
N ILE A 62 7.12 7.77 23.30
CA ILE A 62 8.19 8.61 22.73
C ILE A 62 8.76 9.54 23.80
N GLY A 63 7.92 10.21 24.59
CA GLY A 63 8.38 11.04 25.72
C GLY A 63 9.30 10.28 26.68
N ARG A 64 8.90 9.06 27.06
CA ARG A 64 9.74 8.19 27.91
C ARG A 64 11.06 7.75 27.25
N VAL A 65 11.10 7.62 25.92
CA VAL A 65 12.35 7.37 25.20
C VAL A 65 13.23 8.60 25.23
N MET A 66 12.66 9.80 25.02
CA MET A 66 13.37 11.08 25.08
C MET A 66 13.99 11.33 26.48
N ASP A 67 13.32 10.92 27.55
CA ASP A 67 13.86 11.00 28.93
C ASP A 67 15.09 10.09 29.17
N LYS A 68 15.35 9.12 28.28
CA LYS A 68 16.43 8.14 28.43
C LYS A 68 17.62 8.35 27.49
N ILE A 69 17.46 9.17 26.47
CA ILE A 69 18.51 9.47 25.50
C ILE A 69 19.18 10.80 25.83
N ASP A 70 20.38 11.00 25.33
CA ASP A 70 21.17 12.22 25.47
C ASP A 70 21.20 13.01 24.18
N ASP A 71 21.91 14.16 24.20
CA ASP A 71 22.06 15.04 23.05
C ASP A 71 22.90 14.45 21.92
N ASP A 72 23.65 13.38 22.17
CA ASP A 72 24.44 12.66 21.16
C ASP A 72 23.64 11.53 20.48
N THR A 73 22.41 11.32 20.93
CA THR A 73 21.53 10.28 20.41
C THR A 73 20.54 10.85 19.40
N LEU A 74 20.58 10.34 18.16
CA LEU A 74 19.59 10.62 17.13
C LEU A 74 18.38 9.71 17.32
N LEU A 75 17.23 10.29 17.70
CA LEU A 75 15.95 9.61 17.70
C LEU A 75 15.22 9.89 16.37
N MET A 76 14.75 8.83 15.73
CA MET A 76 13.85 8.91 14.59
C MET A 76 12.58 8.10 14.85
N VAL A 77 11.43 8.70 14.60
CA VAL A 77 10.11 8.02 14.56
C VAL A 77 9.63 8.07 13.13
N ILE A 78 9.48 6.90 12.53
CA ILE A 78 9.15 6.79 11.10
C ILE A 78 7.95 5.86 10.90
N SER A 79 7.20 6.07 9.82
CA SER A 79 6.28 5.06 9.29
C SER A 79 6.55 4.87 7.80
N ASP A 80 6.27 3.67 7.31
CA ASP A 80 6.37 3.29 5.91
C ASP A 80 5.21 3.86 5.08
N HIS A 81 4.03 4.03 5.67
CA HIS A 81 2.83 4.60 5.04
C HIS A 81 1.94 5.32 6.08
N GLY A 82 0.97 6.09 5.57
CA GLY A 82 -0.18 6.59 6.31
C GLY A 82 -1.38 5.63 6.18
N PHE A 83 -2.60 6.17 6.39
CA PHE A 83 -3.84 5.38 6.41
C PHE A 83 -5.01 6.18 5.84
N LYS A 84 -6.01 5.46 5.28
CA LYS A 84 -7.29 6.02 4.83
C LYS A 84 -8.43 5.07 5.12
N SER A 85 -9.65 5.58 5.02
CA SER A 85 -10.88 4.79 5.01
C SER A 85 -10.85 3.72 3.92
N PHE A 86 -11.43 2.57 4.21
CA PHE A 86 -11.77 1.55 3.23
C PHE A 86 -13.27 1.28 3.29
N ALA A 87 -14.05 2.13 2.65
CA ALA A 87 -15.51 2.08 2.61
C ALA A 87 -16.05 1.36 1.37
N ARG A 88 -15.30 1.35 0.26
CA ARG A 88 -15.74 0.80 -1.02
C ARG A 88 -14.72 -0.20 -1.58
N CYS A 89 -15.20 -1.37 -1.92
CA CYS A 89 -14.47 -2.43 -2.60
C CYS A 89 -14.51 -2.25 -4.11
N MET A 90 -13.40 -2.50 -4.82
CA MET A 90 -13.36 -2.60 -6.28
C MET A 90 -12.89 -3.97 -6.73
N ASN A 91 -13.66 -4.63 -7.59
CA ASN A 91 -13.23 -5.84 -8.27
C ASN A 91 -12.72 -5.50 -9.69
N VAL A 92 -11.39 -5.41 -9.83
CA VAL A 92 -10.76 -5.09 -11.12
C VAL A 92 -10.92 -6.23 -12.11
N ASN A 93 -11.00 -7.50 -11.67
CA ASN A 93 -11.27 -8.63 -12.56
C ASN A 93 -12.68 -8.55 -13.17
N ALA A 94 -13.68 -8.07 -12.40
CA ALA A 94 -15.01 -7.80 -12.94
C ALA A 94 -14.96 -6.71 -14.02
N TRP A 95 -14.20 -5.64 -13.78
CA TRP A 95 -14.01 -4.58 -14.78
C TRP A 95 -13.30 -5.13 -16.04
N LEU A 96 -12.23 -5.91 -15.87
CA LEU A 96 -11.50 -6.53 -16.98
C LEU A 96 -12.41 -7.46 -17.80
N HIS A 97 -13.28 -8.22 -17.12
CA HIS A 97 -14.24 -9.09 -17.78
C HIS A 97 -15.27 -8.30 -18.59
N GLN A 98 -15.90 -7.29 -18.00
CA GLN A 98 -16.89 -6.45 -18.66
C GLN A 98 -16.34 -5.64 -19.84
N ASN A 99 -15.01 -5.38 -19.84
CA ASN A 99 -14.32 -4.67 -20.91
C ASN A 99 -13.57 -5.58 -21.90
N GLY A 100 -13.76 -6.92 -21.82
CA GLY A 100 -13.24 -7.88 -22.79
C GLY A 100 -11.73 -8.20 -22.66
N TYR A 101 -11.10 -7.91 -21.53
CA TYR A 101 -9.72 -8.29 -21.24
C TYR A 101 -9.59 -9.62 -20.53
N LEU A 102 -10.61 -10.01 -19.76
CA LEU A 102 -10.70 -11.29 -19.08
C LEU A 102 -11.93 -12.05 -19.59
N ALA A 103 -11.73 -13.28 -20.00
CA ALA A 103 -12.82 -14.14 -20.49
C ALA A 103 -13.14 -15.23 -19.46
N LEU A 104 -14.43 -15.52 -19.32
CA LEU A 104 -14.90 -16.68 -18.57
C LEU A 104 -15.22 -17.83 -19.51
N LYS A 105 -15.25 -19.06 -19.00
CA LYS A 105 -15.71 -20.26 -19.68
C LYS A 105 -17.16 -20.07 -20.12
N ASP A 106 -17.57 -20.77 -21.19
CA ASP A 106 -18.88 -20.61 -21.78
C ASP A 106 -20.02 -20.85 -20.77
N GLY A 107 -21.00 -19.97 -20.80
CA GLY A 107 -22.14 -19.99 -19.89
C GLY A 107 -21.89 -19.45 -18.48
N LYS A 108 -20.69 -18.96 -18.19
CA LYS A 108 -20.34 -18.34 -16.90
C LYS A 108 -20.42 -16.82 -17.00
N THR A 109 -20.95 -16.19 -15.95
CA THR A 109 -21.02 -14.72 -15.77
C THR A 109 -20.17 -14.25 -14.59
N GLU A 110 -19.76 -15.18 -13.73
CA GLU A 110 -18.88 -14.96 -12.57
C GLU A 110 -17.91 -16.15 -12.45
N SER A 111 -16.83 -15.99 -11.71
CA SER A 111 -15.90 -17.08 -11.42
C SER A 111 -15.78 -17.36 -9.93
N GLY A 112 -15.41 -18.59 -9.59
CA GLY A 112 -14.95 -18.95 -8.25
C GLY A 112 -13.57 -18.37 -7.94
N ASP A 113 -13.08 -18.66 -6.73
CA ASP A 113 -11.75 -18.28 -6.28
C ASP A 113 -10.65 -18.87 -7.17
N TRP A 114 -9.49 -18.25 -7.18
CA TRP A 114 -8.29 -18.72 -7.90
C TRP A 114 -8.55 -18.92 -9.40
N PHE A 115 -9.35 -18.02 -10.01
CA PHE A 115 -9.65 -18.03 -11.45
C PHE A 115 -10.31 -19.34 -11.95
N GLU A 116 -11.09 -20.04 -11.12
CA GLU A 116 -11.65 -21.38 -11.40
C GLU A 116 -12.36 -21.46 -12.77
N ASP A 117 -13.13 -20.44 -13.13
CA ASP A 117 -13.90 -20.38 -14.37
C ASP A 117 -13.31 -19.45 -15.44
N VAL A 118 -12.07 -18.99 -15.29
CA VAL A 118 -11.40 -18.16 -16.29
C VAL A 118 -10.97 -18.99 -17.51
N ASP A 119 -11.27 -18.48 -18.69
CA ASP A 119 -10.73 -19.01 -19.95
C ASP A 119 -9.43 -18.29 -20.34
N TRP A 120 -8.32 -18.89 -19.98
CA TRP A 120 -6.99 -18.33 -20.25
C TRP A 120 -6.65 -18.20 -21.73
N SER A 121 -7.28 -18.99 -22.61
CA SER A 121 -7.06 -18.90 -24.05
C SER A 121 -7.63 -17.63 -24.67
N ARG A 122 -8.50 -16.91 -23.94
CA ARG A 122 -9.13 -15.65 -24.36
C ARG A 122 -8.88 -14.50 -23.37
N THR A 123 -8.11 -14.73 -22.29
CA THR A 123 -7.80 -13.73 -21.27
C THR A 123 -6.48 -13.04 -21.57
N ARG A 124 -6.49 -11.70 -21.68
CA ARG A 124 -5.33 -10.86 -21.96
C ARG A 124 -4.71 -10.26 -20.69
N ALA A 125 -5.53 -9.98 -19.69
CA ALA A 125 -5.10 -9.37 -18.42
C ALA A 125 -5.93 -9.89 -17.26
N TYR A 126 -5.34 -9.87 -16.06
CA TYR A 126 -5.97 -10.32 -14.82
C TYR A 126 -5.35 -9.60 -13.61
N THR A 127 -6.06 -9.56 -12.47
CA THR A 127 -5.51 -9.06 -11.21
C THR A 127 -5.50 -10.14 -10.15
N MET A 128 -4.46 -10.14 -9.33
CA MET A 128 -4.32 -11.01 -8.16
C MET A 128 -3.59 -10.24 -7.07
N GLY A 129 -3.97 -10.47 -5.82
CA GLY A 129 -3.46 -9.68 -4.70
C GLY A 129 -4.11 -8.29 -4.64
N LEU A 130 -3.43 -7.34 -4.00
CA LEU A 130 -4.06 -6.07 -3.63
C LEU A 130 -4.09 -5.05 -4.77
N ASN A 131 -2.96 -4.84 -5.46
CA ASN A 131 -2.81 -3.77 -6.46
C ASN A 131 -2.29 -4.24 -7.81
N GLY A 132 -1.78 -5.48 -7.90
CA GLY A 132 -1.12 -5.98 -9.10
C GLY A 132 -2.09 -6.31 -10.23
N LEU A 133 -1.81 -5.78 -11.42
CA LEU A 133 -2.45 -6.15 -12.66
C LEU A 133 -1.39 -6.75 -13.60
N TYR A 134 -1.69 -7.94 -14.10
CA TYR A 134 -0.79 -8.75 -14.90
C TYR A 134 -1.36 -8.93 -16.31
N LEU A 135 -0.48 -8.90 -17.29
CA LEU A 135 -0.78 -9.31 -18.66
C LEU A 135 -0.51 -10.81 -18.81
N ASN A 136 -1.38 -11.51 -19.52
CA ASN A 136 -1.22 -12.93 -19.81
C ASN A 136 -0.25 -13.13 -20.99
N ILE A 137 1.07 -12.93 -20.77
CA ILE A 137 2.11 -12.84 -21.80
C ILE A 137 2.59 -14.23 -22.22
N LYS A 138 2.72 -14.45 -23.54
CA LYS A 138 3.33 -15.66 -24.11
C LYS A 138 4.77 -15.83 -23.62
N GLY A 139 5.07 -17.03 -23.10
CA GLY A 139 6.39 -17.39 -22.60
C GLY A 139 6.65 -17.02 -21.14
N ARG A 140 5.85 -16.13 -20.55
CA ARG A 140 5.87 -15.83 -19.11
C ARG A 140 4.80 -16.63 -18.36
N GLU A 141 3.54 -16.49 -18.77
CA GLU A 141 2.46 -17.28 -18.20
C GLU A 141 2.28 -18.62 -18.94
N LYS A 142 1.86 -19.66 -18.20
CA LYS A 142 1.70 -21.02 -18.74
C LYS A 142 0.73 -21.07 -19.93
N GLN A 143 -0.29 -20.25 -19.94
CA GLN A 143 -1.31 -20.12 -20.99
C GLN A 143 -1.35 -18.71 -21.58
N GLY A 144 -0.18 -18.07 -21.66
CA GLY A 144 -0.07 -16.70 -22.18
C GLY A 144 -0.49 -16.59 -23.64
N ILE A 145 -1.25 -15.53 -23.93
CA ILE A 145 -1.75 -15.26 -25.29
C ILE A 145 -1.30 -13.89 -25.84
N VAL A 146 -0.90 -12.95 -24.96
CA VAL A 146 -0.43 -11.63 -25.37
C VAL A 146 1.00 -11.76 -25.91
N ASP A 147 1.22 -11.28 -27.12
CA ASP A 147 2.57 -11.23 -27.69
C ASP A 147 3.42 -10.20 -26.91
N PRO A 148 4.66 -10.53 -26.52
CA PRO A 148 5.54 -9.56 -25.85
C PRO A 148 5.66 -8.22 -26.60
N ALA A 149 5.61 -8.22 -27.94
CA ALA A 149 5.66 -6.99 -28.73
C ALA A 149 4.40 -6.11 -28.58
N GLU A 150 3.27 -6.70 -28.20
CA GLU A 150 1.99 -5.99 -27.99
C GLU A 150 1.80 -5.53 -26.54
N ALA A 151 2.62 -6.04 -25.61
CA ALA A 151 2.44 -5.81 -24.18
C ALA A 151 2.48 -4.31 -23.80
N GLY A 152 3.38 -3.53 -24.41
CA GLY A 152 3.47 -2.08 -24.17
C GLY A 152 2.18 -1.35 -24.53
N GLY A 153 1.65 -1.59 -25.72
CA GLY A 153 0.38 -0.99 -26.16
C GLY A 153 -0.80 -1.39 -25.27
N LEU A 154 -0.85 -2.64 -24.81
CA LEU A 154 -1.90 -3.10 -23.90
C LEU A 154 -1.79 -2.46 -22.49
N LYS A 155 -0.57 -2.26 -21.98
CA LYS A 155 -0.35 -1.51 -20.73
C LYS A 155 -0.88 -0.08 -20.85
N ASP A 156 -0.57 0.62 -21.93
CA ASP A 156 -1.04 1.98 -22.16
C ASP A 156 -2.57 2.05 -22.31
N GLU A 157 -3.17 1.09 -22.99
CA GLU A 157 -4.62 1.01 -23.16
C GLU A 157 -5.33 0.81 -21.81
N LEU A 158 -4.86 -0.13 -20.98
CA LEU A 158 -5.41 -0.41 -19.65
C LEU A 158 -5.24 0.79 -18.72
N ARG A 159 -4.07 1.43 -18.74
CA ARG A 159 -3.79 2.66 -17.98
C ARG A 159 -4.79 3.76 -18.34
N GLN A 160 -4.97 4.05 -19.62
CA GLN A 160 -5.90 5.10 -20.07
C GLN A 160 -7.34 4.86 -19.68
N LYS A 161 -7.78 3.60 -19.66
CA LYS A 161 -9.18 3.25 -19.34
C LYS A 161 -9.46 3.14 -17.84
N LEU A 162 -8.46 2.77 -17.04
CA LEU A 162 -8.60 2.61 -15.60
C LEU A 162 -8.30 3.90 -14.83
N ASP A 163 -7.35 4.71 -15.31
CA ASP A 163 -7.00 5.97 -14.65
C ASP A 163 -8.19 6.95 -14.69
N GLY A 164 -8.58 7.46 -13.54
CA GLY A 164 -9.75 8.32 -13.40
C GLY A 164 -11.08 7.56 -13.39
N LEU A 165 -11.11 6.22 -13.29
CA LEU A 165 -12.35 5.44 -13.28
C LEU A 165 -13.24 5.85 -12.11
N VAL A 166 -14.48 6.24 -12.43
CA VAL A 166 -15.48 6.71 -11.47
C VAL A 166 -16.38 5.56 -11.02
N ASP A 167 -16.66 5.48 -9.73
CA ASP A 167 -17.72 4.64 -9.18
C ASP A 167 -19.08 5.29 -9.45
N PRO A 168 -19.95 4.67 -10.27
CA PRO A 168 -21.22 5.28 -10.66
C PRO A 168 -22.20 5.47 -9.48
N ALA A 169 -22.04 4.70 -8.41
CA ALA A 169 -22.94 4.79 -7.24
C ALA A 169 -22.65 6.04 -6.38
N SER A 170 -21.39 6.46 -6.31
CA SER A 170 -20.96 7.61 -5.49
C SER A 170 -20.62 8.85 -6.32
N GLY A 171 -20.33 8.69 -7.61
CA GLY A 171 -19.76 9.74 -8.45
C GLY A 171 -18.28 10.05 -8.14
N THR A 172 -17.63 9.25 -7.29
CA THR A 172 -16.25 9.46 -6.84
C THR A 172 -15.27 8.68 -7.71
N VAL A 173 -14.06 9.22 -7.90
CA VAL A 173 -12.98 8.51 -8.59
C VAL A 173 -12.46 7.37 -7.73
N GLY A 174 -12.68 6.14 -8.17
CA GLY A 174 -12.25 4.92 -7.47
C GLY A 174 -10.79 4.52 -7.78
N VAL A 175 -10.25 4.94 -8.94
CA VAL A 175 -8.85 4.73 -9.36
C VAL A 175 -8.23 6.07 -9.67
N THR A 176 -7.24 6.49 -8.89
CA THR A 176 -6.59 7.81 -9.01
C THR A 176 -5.25 7.77 -9.73
N GLY A 177 -4.81 6.58 -10.11
CA GLY A 177 -3.61 6.39 -10.91
C GLY A 177 -3.38 4.94 -11.27
N VAL A 178 -2.81 4.70 -12.45
CA VAL A 178 -2.33 3.38 -12.87
C VAL A 178 -0.86 3.52 -13.24
N PHE A 179 -0.01 2.77 -12.57
CA PHE A 179 1.44 2.89 -12.67
C PHE A 179 2.02 1.72 -13.46
N VAL A 180 2.72 2.01 -14.55
CA VAL A 180 3.46 1.01 -15.34
C VAL A 180 4.75 0.68 -14.58
N THR A 181 4.94 -0.58 -14.21
CA THR A 181 6.03 -0.97 -13.31
C THR A 181 7.42 -0.81 -13.94
N ASP A 182 7.53 -0.94 -15.26
CA ASP A 182 8.78 -0.72 -15.99
C ASP A 182 9.31 0.72 -15.85
N GLU A 183 8.45 1.68 -15.50
CA GLU A 183 8.85 3.09 -15.34
C GLU A 183 9.66 3.32 -14.06
N PHE A 184 9.51 2.47 -13.02
CA PHE A 184 10.13 2.70 -11.71
C PHE A 184 10.79 1.47 -11.08
N TYR A 185 10.39 0.23 -11.38
CA TYR A 185 11.09 -0.94 -10.87
C TYR A 185 12.39 -1.19 -11.64
N ARG A 186 13.43 -1.56 -10.92
CA ARG A 186 14.76 -1.89 -11.45
C ARG A 186 15.30 -3.15 -10.76
N GLY A 187 16.18 -3.86 -11.44
CA GLY A 187 16.87 -4.99 -10.87
C GLY A 187 16.50 -6.34 -11.50
N PRO A 188 17.09 -7.43 -11.02
CA PRO A 188 17.02 -8.73 -11.69
C PRO A 188 15.67 -9.48 -11.54
N TYR A 189 14.75 -8.95 -10.74
CA TYR A 189 13.45 -9.60 -10.46
C TYR A 189 12.26 -8.83 -11.02
N THR A 190 12.50 -7.82 -11.85
CA THR A 190 11.43 -7.01 -12.46
C THR A 190 10.46 -7.82 -13.30
N ASP A 191 10.93 -8.89 -13.94
CA ASP A 191 10.08 -9.79 -14.74
C ASP A 191 9.03 -10.55 -13.90
N ASN A 192 9.22 -10.62 -12.58
CA ASN A 192 8.27 -11.23 -11.65
C ASN A 192 7.26 -10.22 -11.08
N ALA A 193 7.44 -8.94 -11.34
CA ALA A 193 6.53 -7.90 -10.89
C ALA A 193 5.21 -7.92 -11.69
N PRO A 194 4.11 -7.37 -11.14
CA PRO A 194 2.94 -7.05 -11.96
C PRO A 194 3.32 -6.07 -13.07
N ASP A 195 2.61 -6.09 -14.18
CA ASP A 195 2.84 -5.17 -15.31
C ASP A 195 2.38 -3.75 -14.99
N LEU A 196 1.31 -3.65 -14.20
CA LEU A 196 0.70 -2.40 -13.75
C LEU A 196 0.37 -2.49 -12.27
N LEU A 197 0.42 -1.35 -11.57
CA LEU A 197 -0.15 -1.21 -10.23
C LEU A 197 -1.37 -0.29 -10.28
N VAL A 198 -2.47 -0.75 -9.69
CA VAL A 198 -3.70 0.03 -9.58
C VAL A 198 -3.65 0.86 -8.29
N GLY A 199 -3.64 2.18 -8.42
CA GLY A 199 -3.74 3.14 -7.31
C GLY A 199 -5.19 3.50 -7.05
N TYR A 200 -5.77 2.90 -6.02
CA TYR A 200 -7.15 3.19 -5.62
C TYR A 200 -7.25 4.56 -4.96
N GLY A 201 -8.38 5.23 -5.15
CA GLY A 201 -8.71 6.50 -4.51
C GLY A 201 -8.97 6.36 -3.00
N ALA A 202 -9.02 7.49 -2.30
CA ALA A 202 -9.37 7.51 -0.88
C ALA A 202 -10.77 6.90 -0.67
N GLY A 203 -10.90 5.99 0.27
CA GLY A 203 -12.12 5.23 0.53
C GLY A 203 -12.24 3.92 -0.27
N TYR A 204 -11.40 3.70 -1.26
CA TYR A 204 -11.43 2.52 -2.14
C TYR A 204 -10.23 1.59 -1.91
N ARG A 205 -10.42 0.31 -2.22
CA ARG A 205 -9.37 -0.72 -2.26
C ARG A 205 -9.84 -1.90 -3.11
N ALA A 206 -8.92 -2.78 -3.49
CA ALA A 206 -9.27 -4.07 -4.08
C ALA A 206 -10.25 -4.83 -3.20
N SER A 207 -11.32 -5.38 -3.79
CA SER A 207 -12.26 -6.24 -3.08
C SER A 207 -11.57 -7.52 -2.62
N TRP A 208 -12.09 -8.13 -1.57
CA TRP A 208 -11.60 -9.42 -1.08
C TRP A 208 -11.68 -10.51 -2.16
N ASP A 209 -12.72 -10.46 -2.98
CA ASP A 209 -12.93 -11.36 -4.11
C ASP A 209 -11.89 -11.16 -5.21
N SER A 210 -11.59 -9.88 -5.56
CA SER A 210 -10.54 -9.56 -6.54
C SER A 210 -9.16 -10.03 -6.10
N VAL A 211 -8.84 -9.90 -4.80
CA VAL A 211 -7.58 -10.38 -4.22
C VAL A 211 -7.38 -11.87 -4.44
N MET A 212 -8.45 -12.64 -4.40
CA MET A 212 -8.45 -14.09 -4.62
C MET A 212 -8.58 -14.48 -6.11
N GLY A 213 -8.56 -13.52 -7.03
CA GLY A 213 -8.68 -13.79 -8.46
C GLY A 213 -10.11 -14.06 -8.92
N LYS A 214 -11.12 -13.75 -8.11
CA LYS A 214 -12.53 -13.98 -8.43
C LYS A 214 -13.07 -12.88 -9.34
N VAL A 215 -13.97 -13.26 -10.23
CA VAL A 215 -14.74 -12.33 -11.08
C VAL A 215 -16.18 -12.28 -10.57
N THR A 216 -16.62 -11.11 -10.12
CA THR A 216 -17.99 -10.86 -9.64
C THR A 216 -18.80 -10.10 -10.69
N SER A 217 -20.13 -10.05 -10.53
CA SER A 217 -20.99 -9.24 -11.39
C SER A 217 -20.82 -7.72 -11.18
N GLN A 218 -20.44 -7.32 -9.96
CA GLN A 218 -20.24 -5.92 -9.58
C GLN A 218 -18.77 -5.53 -9.61
N ILE A 219 -18.48 -4.34 -10.16
CA ILE A 219 -17.14 -3.73 -10.12
C ILE A 219 -16.92 -3.06 -8.76
N PHE A 220 -17.92 -2.33 -8.27
CA PHE A 220 -17.86 -1.62 -7.00
C PHE A 220 -18.95 -2.11 -6.05
N GLU A 221 -18.61 -2.23 -4.78
CA GLU A 221 -19.51 -2.63 -3.70
C GLU A 221 -19.14 -1.98 -2.37
N ASP A 222 -20.07 -1.92 -1.42
CA ASP A 222 -19.77 -1.43 -0.07
C ASP A 222 -18.87 -2.41 0.69
N ASN A 223 -17.87 -1.89 1.39
CA ASN A 223 -17.13 -2.69 2.37
C ASN A 223 -17.90 -2.74 3.69
N THR A 224 -18.57 -3.85 3.95
CA THR A 224 -19.32 -4.09 5.19
C THR A 224 -18.53 -4.87 6.24
N LYS A 225 -17.26 -5.20 5.96
CA LYS A 225 -16.40 -5.99 6.86
C LYS A 225 -15.72 -5.11 7.91
N ALA A 226 -15.33 -5.73 9.02
CA ALA A 226 -14.66 -5.05 10.13
C ALA A 226 -13.32 -4.42 9.73
N TRP A 227 -12.64 -4.94 8.73
CA TRP A 227 -11.44 -4.35 8.13
C TRP A 227 -11.84 -3.11 7.32
N SER A 228 -11.77 -1.95 7.94
CA SER A 228 -12.45 -0.71 7.52
C SER A 228 -11.52 0.46 7.23
N GLY A 229 -10.25 0.36 7.58
CA GLY A 229 -9.17 1.25 7.14
C GLY A 229 -8.14 0.47 6.35
N ASP A 230 -7.44 1.13 5.42
CA ASP A 230 -6.37 0.49 4.64
C ASP A 230 -5.35 1.52 4.12
N HIS A 231 -4.22 1.00 3.67
CA HIS A 231 -3.13 1.77 3.06
C HIS A 231 -2.73 1.23 1.67
N CYS A 232 -3.29 0.08 1.24
CA CYS A 232 -3.04 -0.51 -0.09
C CYS A 232 -3.84 0.23 -1.17
N ILE A 233 -3.58 1.52 -1.30
CA ILE A 233 -4.21 2.46 -2.22
C ILE A 233 -3.14 3.24 -3.00
N ASP A 234 -3.51 4.32 -3.68
CA ASP A 234 -2.54 5.21 -4.31
C ASP A 234 -1.53 5.73 -3.28
N PRO A 235 -0.23 5.47 -3.43
CA PRO A 235 0.78 5.83 -2.43
C PRO A 235 0.87 7.33 -2.16
N ARG A 236 0.43 8.16 -3.10
CA ARG A 236 0.38 9.62 -2.94
C ARG A 236 -0.63 10.08 -1.89
N LEU A 237 -1.60 9.23 -1.55
CA LEU A 237 -2.67 9.51 -0.58
C LEU A 237 -2.33 9.06 0.85
N VAL A 238 -1.32 8.21 1.00
CA VAL A 238 -0.91 7.61 2.28
C VAL A 238 0.60 7.78 2.53
N PRO A 239 1.13 9.01 2.47
CA PRO A 239 2.55 9.23 2.76
C PRO A 239 2.87 8.79 4.19
N GLY A 240 4.08 8.26 4.38
CA GLY A 240 4.64 7.99 5.70
C GLY A 240 4.98 9.28 6.46
N VAL A 241 5.41 9.13 7.70
CA VAL A 241 5.86 10.24 8.55
C VAL A 241 7.31 10.05 8.98
N LEU A 242 7.99 11.16 9.23
CA LEU A 242 9.31 11.22 9.83
C LEU A 242 9.33 12.32 10.89
N PHE A 243 9.56 11.93 12.16
CA PHE A 243 9.92 12.85 13.22
C PHE A 243 11.35 12.55 13.67
N SER A 244 12.13 13.57 13.97
CA SER A 244 13.52 13.41 14.36
C SER A 244 13.90 14.40 15.46
N SER A 245 14.75 13.95 16.42
CA SER A 245 15.32 14.82 17.45
C SER A 245 16.34 15.81 16.89
N HIS A 246 16.87 15.57 15.68
CA HIS A 246 17.79 16.45 14.98
C HIS A 246 17.22 16.80 13.60
N LYS A 247 17.50 18.02 13.15
CA LYS A 247 17.04 18.49 11.85
C LYS A 247 17.91 17.91 10.73
N PHE A 248 17.26 17.40 9.69
CA PHE A 248 17.88 17.10 8.39
C PHE A 248 17.72 18.28 7.45
N ILE A 249 18.62 18.40 6.49
CA ILE A 249 18.57 19.48 5.47
C ILE A 249 17.75 19.10 4.24
N GLU A 250 17.46 17.82 4.05
CA GLU A 250 16.68 17.31 2.95
C GLU A 250 15.20 17.71 3.09
N GLU A 251 14.62 18.28 2.02
CA GLU A 251 13.22 18.72 2.01
C GLU A 251 12.22 17.58 1.73
N LYS A 252 12.67 16.53 1.06
CA LYS A 252 11.83 15.40 0.63
C LYS A 252 12.49 14.06 1.00
N PRO A 253 12.53 13.73 2.30
CA PRO A 253 13.08 12.46 2.74
C PRO A 253 12.22 11.29 2.25
N ALA A 254 12.85 10.19 1.86
CA ALA A 254 12.18 8.95 1.45
C ALA A 254 12.60 7.79 2.36
N ILE A 255 11.72 6.79 2.51
CA ILE A 255 12.00 5.63 3.36
C ILE A 255 13.27 4.87 2.91
N VAL A 256 13.55 4.83 1.61
CA VAL A 256 14.75 4.21 1.04
C VAL A 256 16.05 4.89 1.49
N ASP A 257 15.98 6.11 2.00
CA ASP A 257 17.13 6.90 2.48
C ASP A 257 17.53 6.56 3.92
N VAL A 258 16.65 5.87 4.67
CA VAL A 258 16.88 5.56 6.10
C VAL A 258 18.11 4.67 6.28
N ALA A 259 18.19 3.55 5.55
CA ALA A 259 19.30 2.62 5.66
C ALA A 259 20.66 3.27 5.27
N PRO A 260 20.79 3.96 4.12
CA PRO A 260 22.03 4.67 3.80
C PRO A 260 22.37 5.77 4.81
N THR A 261 21.38 6.46 5.40
CA THR A 261 21.60 7.44 6.46
C THR A 261 22.22 6.81 7.69
N ILE A 262 21.67 5.68 8.14
CA ILE A 262 22.20 4.93 9.29
C ILE A 262 23.64 4.50 9.03
N LEU A 263 23.95 3.90 7.88
CA LEU A 263 25.31 3.48 7.55
C LEU A 263 26.28 4.65 7.54
N LYS A 264 25.89 5.79 6.96
CA LYS A 264 26.70 7.01 6.95
C LYS A 264 27.00 7.53 8.36
N LEU A 265 26.00 7.51 9.28
CA LEU A 265 26.17 7.93 10.67
C LEU A 265 27.20 7.07 11.41
N PHE A 266 27.33 5.80 11.05
CA PHE A 266 28.34 4.89 11.60
C PHE A 266 29.68 4.89 10.82
N GLY A 267 29.84 5.77 9.82
CA GLY A 267 31.06 5.85 9.01
C GLY A 267 31.28 4.64 8.10
N LEU A 268 30.22 3.88 7.80
CA LEU A 268 30.28 2.70 6.96
C LEU A 268 30.10 3.06 5.48
N ALA A 269 30.77 2.28 4.61
CA ALA A 269 30.61 2.43 3.17
C ALA A 269 29.20 2.05 2.72
N LEU A 270 28.65 2.81 1.77
CA LEU A 270 27.35 2.53 1.20
C LEU A 270 27.46 1.44 0.12
N PRO A 271 26.66 0.37 0.18
CA PRO A 271 26.57 -0.62 -0.89
C PRO A 271 26.09 0.03 -2.21
N ALA A 272 26.69 -0.39 -3.33
CA ALA A 272 26.38 0.17 -4.65
C ALA A 272 24.93 -0.12 -5.14
N HIS A 273 24.25 -1.07 -4.51
CA HIS A 273 22.88 -1.47 -4.85
C HIS A 273 21.79 -0.69 -4.10
N PHE A 274 22.18 0.32 -3.29
CA PHE A 274 21.19 1.15 -2.61
C PHE A 274 20.59 2.19 -3.58
N ASP A 275 19.27 2.26 -3.66
CA ASP A 275 18.55 3.28 -4.44
C ASP A 275 18.47 4.62 -3.69
N GLY A 276 18.45 4.58 -2.35
CA GLY A 276 18.36 5.75 -1.48
C GLY A 276 19.70 6.49 -1.30
N LYS A 277 19.61 7.73 -0.85
CA LYS A 277 20.74 8.60 -0.55
C LYS A 277 20.76 8.97 0.94
N PRO A 278 21.94 9.01 1.59
CA PRO A 278 22.00 9.33 3.01
C PRO A 278 21.65 10.79 3.26
N TRP A 279 20.77 11.03 4.23
CA TRP A 279 20.45 12.37 4.71
C TRP A 279 21.65 13.04 5.39
N THR A 280 21.59 14.36 5.48
CA THR A 280 22.60 15.18 6.13
C THR A 280 21.99 15.89 7.34
N LEU A 281 22.58 15.69 8.51
CA LEU A 281 22.18 16.43 9.71
C LEU A 281 22.54 17.91 9.54
N ALA A 282 21.60 18.79 9.86
CA ALA A 282 21.90 20.21 9.94
C ALA A 282 22.86 20.47 11.10
N THR A 283 23.87 21.31 10.86
CA THR A 283 24.74 21.78 11.95
C THR A 283 23.90 22.55 12.96
N LYS A 284 24.08 22.27 14.26
CA LYS A 284 23.44 23.10 15.32
C LYS A 284 23.87 24.55 15.07
N PRO A 285 22.95 25.51 15.03
CA PRO A 285 23.38 26.91 15.09
C PRO A 285 24.14 27.11 16.42
N HIS A 286 25.32 27.65 16.33
CA HIS A 286 26.16 28.02 17.50
C HIS A 286 25.47 29.10 18.33
#